data_eeb776f28b23612bd2ac19eac841bcfb
#
_entry.id   eeb776f28b23612bd2ac19eac841bcfb
#
_cell.length_a   1.000
_cell.length_b   1.000
_cell.length_c   1.000
_cell.angle_alpha   90.00
_cell.angle_beta   90.00
_cell.angle_gamma   90.00
#
_symmetry.space_group_name_H-M   'P 1'
#
loop_
_entity.id
_entity.type
_entity.pdbx_description
1 polymer ?
#
loop_
_entity_poly.entity_id
_entity_poly.type
_entity_poly.pdbx_seq_one_letter_code
_entity_poly.pdbx_strand_id
1 'polypeptide(L)'
;MLGKSLIRRLVILLAMIMACTAFAEDGLRIAHVDSKLIFDGYKGTKKAQEEYDRQVAKWEQQGNLIQKELAAIKEKLDKQVLMLSDEKKRELEADYAKKETELKEFIDRVYGRKGELITENEKVSGPIIQLIRKAINEIALQEGYDMVVDRATGAVVFWKKENDLTQKVLDYLNNR
;
A
#
# COMPACT_ATOMS: atom_id res chain seq x y z
N MET A 1 -2.52 -17.59 76.81
CA MET A 1 -1.44 -17.64 75.78
C MET A 1 -1.91 -18.16 74.40
N LEU A 2 -3.14 -18.64 74.23
CA LEU A 2 -3.66 -19.18 73.00
C LEU A 2 -4.02 -18.13 71.94
N GLY A 3 -4.37 -16.88 72.32
CA GLY A 3 -4.82 -15.87 71.35
C GLY A 3 -3.76 -15.35 70.36
N LYS A 4 -2.50 -15.24 70.79
CA LYS A 4 -1.42 -14.71 69.93
C LYS A 4 -1.02 -15.68 68.80
N SER A 5 -1.09 -16.98 69.03
CA SER A 5 -0.77 -17.99 68.02
C SER A 5 -1.88 -18.13 66.96
N LEU A 6 -3.14 -17.94 67.40
CA LEU A 6 -4.33 -17.95 66.51
C LEU A 6 -4.33 -16.76 65.54
N ILE A 7 -4.05 -15.57 66.08
CA ILE A 7 -3.95 -14.32 65.29
C ILE A 7 -2.82 -14.42 64.28
N ARG A 8 -1.65 -14.97 64.70
CA ARG A 8 -0.51 -15.15 63.78
C ARG A 8 -0.80 -16.12 62.66
N ARG A 9 -1.54 -17.20 62.92
CA ARG A 9 -2.00 -18.17 61.91
C ARG A 9 -3.03 -17.56 60.96
N LEU A 10 -3.93 -16.71 61.46
CA LEU A 10 -4.93 -16.02 60.67
C LEU A 10 -4.29 -15.00 59.74
N VAL A 11 -3.30 -14.27 60.21
CA VAL A 11 -2.56 -13.27 59.38
C VAL A 11 -1.75 -13.97 58.28
N ILE A 12 -1.14 -15.13 58.58
CA ILE A 12 -0.42 -15.92 57.59
C ILE A 12 -1.39 -16.47 56.53
N LEU A 13 -2.56 -16.93 56.93
CA LEU A 13 -3.58 -17.45 56.03
C LEU A 13 -4.15 -16.32 55.13
N LEU A 14 -4.38 -15.14 55.69
CA LEU A 14 -4.83 -13.96 54.94
C LEU A 14 -3.76 -13.45 53.94
N ALA A 15 -2.50 -13.48 54.33
CA ALA A 15 -1.37 -13.12 53.44
C ALA A 15 -1.20 -14.17 52.31
N MET A 16 -1.48 -15.43 52.58
CA MET A 16 -1.40 -16.50 51.56
C MET A 16 -2.57 -16.42 50.55
N ILE A 17 -3.76 -15.98 50.99
CA ILE A 17 -4.92 -15.73 50.11
C ILE A 17 -4.65 -14.49 49.20
N MET A 18 -4.01 -13.43 49.74
CA MET A 18 -3.63 -12.26 48.91
C MET A 18 -2.53 -12.57 47.86
N ALA A 19 -1.66 -13.53 48.14
CA ALA A 19 -0.64 -13.95 47.18
C ALA A 19 -1.18 -14.78 46.01
N CYS A 20 -2.35 -15.41 46.16
CA CYS A 20 -2.98 -16.21 45.09
C CYS A 20 -3.71 -15.40 44.01
N THR A 21 -3.97 -14.11 44.23
CA THR A 21 -4.69 -13.25 43.24
C THR A 21 -3.77 -12.63 42.19
N ALA A 22 -2.45 -12.86 42.26
CA ALA A 22 -1.47 -12.25 41.38
C ALA A 22 -1.18 -13.04 40.07
N PHE A 23 -1.79 -14.20 39.87
CA PHE A 23 -1.79 -14.89 38.57
C PHE A 23 -3.11 -14.57 37.83
N ALA A 24 -3.34 -13.29 37.51
CA ALA A 24 -4.17 -12.99 36.38
C ALA A 24 -3.39 -13.52 35.15
N GLU A 25 -3.86 -14.61 34.54
CA GLU A 25 -3.47 -14.94 33.18
C GLU A 25 -3.78 -13.69 32.34
N ASP A 26 -2.76 -12.91 32.01
CA ASP A 26 -2.88 -11.87 31.02
C ASP A 26 -3.25 -12.58 29.71
N GLY A 27 -4.56 -12.64 29.45
CA GLY A 27 -5.07 -13.19 28.19
C GLY A 27 -4.45 -12.44 27.02
N LEU A 28 -4.27 -13.12 25.90
CA LEU A 28 -3.70 -12.59 24.67
C LEU A 28 -4.34 -11.23 24.33
N ARG A 29 -3.55 -10.16 24.34
CA ARG A 29 -4.00 -8.80 24.03
C ARG A 29 -3.91 -8.57 22.52
N ILE A 30 -5.09 -8.53 21.88
CA ILE A 30 -5.20 -8.37 20.44
C ILE A 30 -5.73 -6.98 20.15
N ALA A 31 -4.99 -6.22 19.30
CA ALA A 31 -5.43 -4.99 18.70
C ALA A 31 -5.80 -5.19 17.22
N HIS A 32 -6.39 -4.20 16.62
CA HIS A 32 -6.65 -4.18 15.19
C HIS A 32 -6.34 -2.81 14.58
N VAL A 33 -6.10 -2.82 13.28
CA VAL A 33 -5.90 -1.63 12.46
C VAL A 33 -6.69 -1.74 11.17
N ASP A 34 -6.95 -0.62 10.55
CA ASP A 34 -7.35 -0.54 9.15
C ASP A 34 -6.19 0.05 8.34
N SER A 35 -5.40 -0.84 7.74
CA SER A 35 -4.20 -0.43 7.00
C SER A 35 -4.55 0.44 5.78
N LYS A 36 -5.74 0.26 5.19
CA LYS A 36 -6.21 1.09 4.10
C LYS A 36 -6.49 2.52 4.55
N LEU A 37 -7.20 2.70 5.66
CA LEU A 37 -7.45 4.03 6.23
C LEU A 37 -6.15 4.72 6.64
N ILE A 38 -5.17 3.99 7.19
CA ILE A 38 -3.86 4.54 7.52
C ILE A 38 -3.15 4.99 6.26
N PHE A 39 -3.10 4.15 5.23
CA PHE A 39 -2.46 4.46 3.95
C PHE A 39 -3.09 5.69 3.29
N ASP A 40 -4.41 5.73 3.18
CA ASP A 40 -5.15 6.83 2.55
C ASP A 40 -5.02 8.15 3.34
N GLY A 41 -4.96 8.09 4.67
CA GLY A 41 -4.86 9.25 5.55
C GLY A 41 -3.43 9.77 5.79
N TYR A 42 -2.41 9.00 5.44
CA TYR A 42 -1.03 9.42 5.64
C TYR A 42 -0.59 10.48 4.62
N LYS A 43 -0.07 11.62 5.08
CA LYS A 43 0.38 12.74 4.21
C LYS A 43 1.45 12.32 3.20
N GLY A 44 2.31 11.35 3.58
CA GLY A 44 3.33 10.81 2.70
C GLY A 44 2.75 10.05 1.51
N THR A 45 1.64 9.36 1.68
CA THR A 45 0.94 8.67 0.59
C THR A 45 0.44 9.64 -0.47
N LYS A 46 -0.12 10.78 -0.04
CA LYS A 46 -0.59 11.81 -0.99
C LYS A 46 0.55 12.32 -1.87
N LYS A 47 1.72 12.59 -1.30
CA LYS A 47 2.89 13.02 -2.07
C LYS A 47 3.37 11.96 -3.06
N ALA A 48 3.41 10.71 -2.62
CA ALA A 48 3.80 9.58 -3.47
C ALA A 48 2.80 9.37 -4.62
N GLN A 49 1.50 9.50 -4.35
CA GLN A 49 0.46 9.43 -5.37
C GLN A 49 0.61 10.55 -6.41
N GLU A 50 0.86 11.79 -5.98
CA GLU A 50 1.10 12.91 -6.89
C GLU A 50 2.34 12.68 -7.77
N GLU A 51 3.38 12.02 -7.26
CA GLU A 51 4.57 11.67 -8.02
C GLU A 51 4.27 10.57 -9.04
N TYR A 52 3.57 9.53 -8.63
CA TYR A 52 3.10 8.46 -9.51
C TYR A 52 2.22 9.01 -10.63
N ASP A 53 1.23 9.85 -10.31
CA ASP A 53 0.32 10.45 -11.28
C ASP A 53 1.06 11.31 -12.31
N ARG A 54 2.08 12.06 -11.88
CA ARG A 54 2.95 12.80 -12.81
C ARG A 54 3.71 11.89 -13.77
N GLN A 55 4.14 10.73 -13.30
CA GLN A 55 4.84 9.77 -14.15
C GLN A 55 3.87 9.10 -15.14
N VAL A 56 2.68 8.73 -14.68
CA VAL A 56 1.59 8.20 -15.54
C VAL A 56 1.24 9.20 -16.64
N ALA A 57 1.07 10.47 -16.30
CA ALA A 57 0.75 11.51 -17.28
C ALA A 57 1.85 11.67 -18.36
N LYS A 58 3.12 11.48 -18.01
CA LYS A 58 4.22 11.47 -19.01
C LYS A 58 4.10 10.29 -19.97
N TRP A 59 3.81 9.10 -19.47
CA TRP A 59 3.62 7.93 -20.34
C TRP A 59 2.39 8.09 -21.25
N GLU A 60 1.28 8.61 -20.73
CA GLU A 60 0.10 8.92 -21.53
C GLU A 60 0.42 9.92 -22.64
N GLN A 61 1.17 10.98 -22.31
CA GLN A 61 1.62 11.96 -23.32
C GLN A 61 2.49 11.32 -24.40
N GLN A 62 3.43 10.46 -24.03
CA GLN A 62 4.30 9.73 -24.97
C GLN A 62 3.48 8.79 -25.86
N GLY A 63 2.58 7.99 -25.29
CA GLY A 63 1.69 7.11 -26.04
C GLY A 63 0.79 7.85 -27.02
N ASN A 64 0.21 8.97 -26.58
CA ASN A 64 -0.60 9.84 -27.43
C ASN A 64 0.19 10.45 -28.59
N LEU A 65 1.46 10.79 -28.38
CA LEU A 65 2.35 11.30 -29.44
C LEU A 65 2.57 10.23 -30.52
N ILE A 66 2.96 9.00 -30.10
CA ILE A 66 3.19 7.88 -31.03
C ILE A 66 1.91 7.57 -31.81
N GLN A 67 0.74 7.57 -31.16
CA GLN A 67 -0.54 7.34 -31.83
C GLN A 67 -0.89 8.43 -32.85
N LYS A 68 -0.62 9.70 -32.54
CA LYS A 68 -0.84 10.82 -33.47
C LYS A 68 0.07 10.71 -34.69
N GLU A 69 1.34 10.35 -34.50
CA GLU A 69 2.29 10.16 -35.59
C GLU A 69 1.86 8.99 -36.49
N LEU A 70 1.44 7.86 -35.87
CA LEU A 70 0.92 6.70 -36.61
C LEU A 70 -0.33 7.06 -37.44
N ALA A 71 -1.27 7.81 -36.83
CA ALA A 71 -2.48 8.27 -37.51
C ALA A 71 -2.15 9.21 -38.68
N ALA A 72 -1.17 10.10 -38.53
CA ALA A 72 -0.74 11.01 -39.59
C ALA A 72 -0.12 10.26 -40.78
N ILE A 73 0.68 9.20 -40.52
CA ILE A 73 1.24 8.36 -41.60
C ILE A 73 0.11 7.62 -42.31
N LYS A 74 -0.83 7.05 -41.56
CA LYS A 74 -1.98 6.35 -42.11
C LYS A 74 -2.84 7.27 -42.98
N GLU A 75 -3.12 8.49 -42.53
CA GLU A 75 -3.89 9.48 -43.29
C GLU A 75 -3.21 9.81 -44.63
N LYS A 76 -1.86 9.93 -44.66
CA LYS A 76 -1.11 10.16 -45.89
C LYS A 76 -1.24 8.96 -46.86
N LEU A 77 -1.11 7.74 -46.31
CA LEU A 77 -1.28 6.53 -47.10
C LEU A 77 -2.68 6.44 -47.70
N ASP A 78 -3.73 6.71 -46.89
CA ASP A 78 -5.13 6.58 -47.33
C ASP A 78 -5.53 7.65 -48.38
N LYS A 79 -5.11 8.90 -48.19
CA LYS A 79 -5.53 10.04 -49.03
C LYS A 79 -4.65 10.27 -50.23
N GLN A 80 -3.39 9.92 -50.18
CA GLN A 80 -2.42 10.25 -51.22
C GLN A 80 -1.91 9.05 -52.03
N VAL A 81 -2.41 7.86 -51.73
CA VAL A 81 -1.95 6.60 -52.37
C VAL A 81 -1.97 6.64 -53.90
N LEU A 82 -2.94 7.32 -54.48
CA LEU A 82 -3.09 7.45 -55.95
C LEU A 82 -2.13 8.46 -56.59
N MET A 83 -1.54 9.33 -55.78
CA MET A 83 -0.65 10.42 -56.24
C MET A 83 0.83 10.14 -55.91
N LEU A 84 1.13 9.09 -55.13
CA LEU A 84 2.48 8.72 -54.71
C LEU A 84 3.17 7.82 -55.75
N SER A 85 4.44 8.01 -55.96
CA SER A 85 5.27 7.00 -56.62
C SER A 85 5.34 5.70 -55.80
N ASP A 86 5.55 4.56 -56.46
CA ASP A 86 5.69 3.26 -55.81
C ASP A 86 6.78 3.22 -54.74
N GLU A 87 7.86 3.96 -54.99
CA GLU A 87 8.95 4.13 -54.03
C GLU A 87 8.47 4.85 -52.75
N LYS A 88 7.79 5.99 -52.91
CA LYS A 88 7.30 6.79 -51.79
C LYS A 88 6.20 6.05 -50.99
N LYS A 89 5.39 5.25 -51.69
CA LYS A 89 4.40 4.38 -51.03
C LYS A 89 5.07 3.34 -50.14
N ARG A 90 6.08 2.63 -50.65
CA ARG A 90 6.84 1.64 -49.85
C ARG A 90 7.55 2.25 -48.65
N GLU A 91 8.11 3.46 -48.81
CA GLU A 91 8.71 4.21 -47.69
C GLU A 91 7.70 4.49 -46.59
N LEU A 92 6.52 5.02 -46.93
CA LEU A 92 5.45 5.29 -45.97
C LEU A 92 4.87 4.03 -45.31
N GLU A 93 4.75 2.92 -46.07
CA GLU A 93 4.35 1.62 -45.52
C GLU A 93 5.37 1.09 -44.52
N ALA A 94 6.67 1.24 -44.80
CA ALA A 94 7.74 0.88 -43.88
C ALA A 94 7.75 1.75 -42.62
N ASP A 95 7.54 3.07 -42.80
CA ASP A 95 7.43 4.01 -41.65
C ASP A 95 6.21 3.69 -40.78
N TYR A 96 5.06 3.34 -41.41
CA TYR A 96 3.89 2.91 -40.67
C TYR A 96 4.15 1.67 -39.84
N ALA A 97 4.71 0.62 -40.46
CA ALA A 97 5.02 -0.64 -39.77
C ALA A 97 6.03 -0.44 -38.62
N LYS A 98 7.03 0.43 -38.83
CA LYS A 98 7.99 0.81 -37.78
C LYS A 98 7.30 1.50 -36.61
N LYS A 99 6.41 2.49 -36.89
CA LYS A 99 5.71 3.22 -35.87
C LYS A 99 4.67 2.38 -35.13
N GLU A 100 4.03 1.45 -35.84
CA GLU A 100 3.13 0.45 -35.23
C GLU A 100 3.89 -0.46 -34.25
N THR A 101 5.07 -0.91 -34.63
CA THR A 101 5.97 -1.69 -33.75
C THR A 101 6.37 -0.88 -32.52
N GLU A 102 6.77 0.39 -32.70
CA GLU A 102 7.12 1.29 -31.61
C GLU A 102 5.94 1.48 -30.61
N LEU A 103 4.73 1.64 -31.11
CA LEU A 103 3.53 1.73 -30.26
C LEU A 103 3.32 0.45 -29.45
N LYS A 104 3.44 -0.71 -30.11
CA LYS A 104 3.31 -2.00 -29.44
C LYS A 104 4.35 -2.21 -28.36
N GLU A 105 5.62 -1.94 -28.66
CA GLU A 105 6.71 -2.02 -27.70
C GLU A 105 6.52 -1.04 -26.52
N PHE A 106 6.05 0.17 -26.81
CA PHE A 106 5.70 1.15 -25.77
C PHE A 106 4.59 0.62 -24.84
N ILE A 107 3.50 0.07 -25.41
CA ILE A 107 2.40 -0.51 -24.64
C ILE A 107 2.89 -1.67 -23.76
N ASP A 108 3.65 -2.61 -24.33
CA ASP A 108 4.17 -3.75 -23.59
C ASP A 108 5.14 -3.33 -22.46
N ARG A 109 5.98 -2.37 -22.74
CA ARG A 109 6.94 -1.83 -21.77
C ARG A 109 6.26 -1.11 -20.61
N VAL A 110 5.29 -0.25 -20.90
CA VAL A 110 4.64 0.59 -19.87
C VAL A 110 3.50 -0.16 -19.19
N TYR A 111 2.60 -0.78 -19.95
CA TYR A 111 1.36 -1.37 -19.45
C TYR A 111 1.35 -2.90 -19.40
N GLY A 112 2.46 -3.55 -19.79
CA GLY A 112 2.59 -4.98 -19.75
C GLY A 112 2.53 -5.56 -18.33
N ARG A 113 2.47 -6.88 -18.20
CA ARG A 113 2.31 -7.59 -16.91
C ARG A 113 3.40 -7.29 -15.87
N LYS A 114 4.58 -6.87 -16.30
CA LYS A 114 5.70 -6.42 -15.47
C LYS A 114 6.18 -5.05 -15.97
N GLY A 115 5.26 -4.24 -16.47
CA GLY A 115 5.57 -2.96 -17.06
C GLY A 115 5.99 -1.89 -16.06
N GLU A 116 6.45 -0.79 -16.62
CA GLU A 116 6.94 0.35 -15.84
C GLU A 116 5.86 0.93 -14.90
N LEU A 117 4.58 0.84 -15.29
CA LEU A 117 3.44 1.27 -14.46
C LEU A 117 3.39 0.53 -13.12
N ILE A 118 3.53 -0.79 -13.14
CA ILE A 118 3.51 -1.63 -11.93
C ILE A 118 4.78 -1.37 -11.11
N THR A 119 5.93 -1.35 -11.77
CA THR A 119 7.22 -1.13 -11.10
C THR A 119 7.28 0.23 -10.41
N GLU A 120 6.77 1.28 -11.04
CA GLU A 120 6.73 2.62 -10.45
C GLU A 120 5.75 2.68 -9.27
N ASN A 121 4.57 2.02 -9.39
CA ASN A 121 3.64 1.92 -8.26
C ASN A 121 4.30 1.23 -7.05
N GLU A 122 4.97 0.11 -7.26
CA GLU A 122 5.69 -0.61 -6.19
C GLU A 122 6.82 0.25 -5.59
N LYS A 123 7.54 1.00 -6.40
CA LYS A 123 8.62 1.89 -5.97
C LYS A 123 8.12 3.02 -5.07
N VAL A 124 6.97 3.62 -5.38
CA VAL A 124 6.42 4.73 -4.59
C VAL A 124 5.60 4.26 -3.39
N SER A 125 4.86 3.15 -3.51
CA SER A 125 4.02 2.63 -2.43
C SER A 125 4.78 1.74 -1.44
N GLY A 126 5.77 1.00 -1.89
CA GLY A 126 6.54 0.05 -1.09
C GLY A 126 7.14 0.66 0.19
N PRO A 127 7.88 1.77 0.11
CA PRO A 127 8.43 2.44 1.30
C PRO A 127 7.36 2.88 2.30
N ILE A 128 6.20 3.33 1.81
CA ILE A 128 5.08 3.75 2.64
C ILE A 128 4.50 2.57 3.41
N ILE A 129 4.27 1.45 2.72
CA ILE A 129 3.78 0.21 3.34
C ILE A 129 4.74 -0.26 4.44
N GLN A 130 6.04 -0.21 4.20
CA GLN A 130 7.05 -0.56 5.21
C GLN A 130 7.04 0.40 6.41
N LEU A 131 6.89 1.70 6.15
CA LEU A 131 6.80 2.71 7.21
C LEU A 131 5.55 2.51 8.07
N ILE A 132 4.39 2.23 7.47
CA ILE A 132 3.14 1.92 8.18
C ILE A 132 3.32 0.67 9.05
N ARG A 133 3.88 -0.41 8.50
CA ARG A 133 4.16 -1.65 9.26
C ARG A 133 5.05 -1.40 10.45
N LYS A 134 6.10 -0.59 10.27
CA LYS A 134 7.01 -0.22 11.35
C LYS A 134 6.28 0.57 12.44
N ALA A 135 5.44 1.55 12.06
CA ALA A 135 4.66 2.33 13.02
C ALA A 135 3.66 1.47 13.80
N ILE A 136 2.97 0.53 13.14
CA ILE A 136 2.07 -0.43 13.80
C ILE A 136 2.83 -1.25 14.83
N ASN A 137 4.00 -1.81 14.45
CA ASN A 137 4.83 -2.60 15.36
C ASN A 137 5.29 -1.79 16.58
N GLU A 138 5.80 -0.58 16.35
CA GLU A 138 6.29 0.28 17.44
C GLU A 138 5.16 0.60 18.44
N ILE A 139 3.97 0.95 17.96
CA ILE A 139 2.81 1.27 18.81
C ILE A 139 2.30 0.03 19.53
N ALA A 140 2.22 -1.11 18.84
CA ALA A 140 1.77 -2.36 19.46
C ALA A 140 2.68 -2.79 20.62
N LEU A 141 3.99 -2.72 20.42
CA LEU A 141 4.97 -3.02 21.47
C LEU A 141 4.89 -2.05 22.65
N GLN A 142 4.78 -0.75 22.37
CA GLN A 142 4.65 0.28 23.42
C GLN A 142 3.40 0.09 24.28
N GLU A 143 2.30 -0.39 23.68
CA GLU A 143 1.04 -0.59 24.39
C GLU A 143 0.85 -2.00 24.93
N GLY A 144 1.83 -2.88 24.72
CA GLY A 144 1.82 -4.25 25.23
C GLY A 144 0.79 -5.14 24.56
N TYR A 145 0.57 -4.98 23.27
CA TYR A 145 -0.23 -5.91 22.48
C TYR A 145 0.62 -7.07 21.98
N ASP A 146 0.05 -8.29 22.02
CA ASP A 146 0.70 -9.51 21.56
C ASP A 146 0.47 -9.74 20.07
N MET A 147 -0.65 -9.22 19.53
CA MET A 147 -1.03 -9.37 18.13
C MET A 147 -1.78 -8.13 17.62
N VAL A 148 -1.53 -7.77 16.37
CA VAL A 148 -2.34 -6.77 15.64
C VAL A 148 -2.89 -7.40 14.38
N VAL A 149 -4.20 -7.29 14.17
CA VAL A 149 -4.91 -7.83 13.01
C VAL A 149 -5.34 -6.70 12.09
N ASP A 150 -5.07 -6.87 10.80
CA ASP A 150 -5.52 -5.91 9.79
C ASP A 150 -6.93 -6.24 9.31
N ARG A 151 -7.88 -5.34 9.57
CA ARG A 151 -9.28 -5.49 9.16
C ARG A 151 -9.55 -5.07 7.72
N ALA A 152 -8.63 -4.33 7.08
CA ALA A 152 -8.77 -3.93 5.68
C ALA A 152 -8.83 -5.12 4.71
N THR A 153 -8.33 -6.28 5.13
CA THR A 153 -8.35 -7.53 4.34
C THR A 153 -9.72 -8.19 4.27
N GLY A 154 -10.70 -7.76 5.09
CA GLY A 154 -12.03 -8.36 5.18
C GLY A 154 -12.09 -9.70 5.93
N ALA A 155 -10.97 -10.19 6.45
CA ALA A 155 -10.92 -11.43 7.24
C ALA A 155 -11.50 -11.27 8.65
N VAL A 156 -11.51 -10.05 9.19
CA VAL A 156 -12.04 -9.73 10.51
C VAL A 156 -13.49 -9.26 10.37
N VAL A 157 -14.43 -10.04 10.88
CA VAL A 157 -15.87 -9.76 10.77
C VAL A 157 -16.46 -9.05 11.99
N PHE A 158 -15.76 -9.09 13.13
CA PHE A 158 -16.16 -8.41 14.36
C PHE A 158 -14.94 -7.96 15.16
N TRP A 159 -15.00 -6.75 15.71
CA TRP A 159 -13.98 -6.17 16.60
C TRP A 159 -14.61 -5.21 17.61
N LYS A 160 -13.92 -5.00 18.73
CA LYS A 160 -14.26 -3.95 19.69
C LYS A 160 -13.50 -2.67 19.36
N LYS A 161 -14.17 -1.53 19.42
CA LYS A 161 -13.60 -0.21 19.08
C LYS A 161 -12.43 0.20 20.00
N GLU A 162 -12.42 -0.29 21.21
CA GLU A 162 -11.40 0.06 22.23
C GLU A 162 -9.98 -0.36 21.84
N ASN A 163 -9.83 -1.40 21.02
CA ASN A 163 -8.54 -1.94 20.57
C ASN A 163 -8.16 -1.48 19.16
N ASP A 164 -8.77 -0.41 18.66
CA ASP A 164 -8.49 0.16 17.34
C ASP A 164 -7.28 1.10 17.41
N LEU A 165 -6.16 0.71 16.82
CA LEU A 165 -4.94 1.51 16.74
C LEU A 165 -4.85 2.38 15.48
N THR A 166 -5.85 2.32 14.58
CA THR A 166 -5.80 3.00 13.27
C THR A 166 -5.47 4.48 13.39
N GLN A 167 -6.24 5.23 14.22
CA GLN A 167 -6.04 6.66 14.38
C GLN A 167 -4.70 6.98 15.06
N LYS A 168 -4.30 6.20 16.05
CA LYS A 168 -3.04 6.39 16.76
C LYS A 168 -1.83 6.21 15.84
N VAL A 169 -1.86 5.18 14.98
CA VAL A 169 -0.82 4.95 13.96
C VAL A 169 -0.79 6.10 12.97
N LEU A 170 -1.95 6.57 12.52
CA LEU A 170 -2.04 7.68 11.58
C LEU A 170 -1.49 8.98 12.18
N ASP A 171 -1.85 9.31 13.42
CA ASP A 171 -1.36 10.48 14.12
C ASP A 171 0.16 10.41 14.34
N TYR A 172 0.66 9.24 14.71
CA TYR A 172 2.11 9.00 14.86
C TYR A 172 2.87 9.24 13.55
N LEU A 173 2.36 8.76 12.43
CA LEU A 173 2.98 8.95 11.11
C LEU A 173 2.92 10.41 10.63
N ASN A 174 1.82 11.11 10.92
CA ASN A 174 1.59 12.46 10.42
C ASN A 174 2.25 13.56 11.27
N ASN A 175 2.73 13.24 12.48
CA ASN A 175 3.39 14.17 13.41
C ASN A 175 4.93 14.01 13.44
N ARG A 176 5.49 13.17 12.57
CA ARG A 176 6.93 12.95 12.43
C ARG A 176 7.61 13.89 11.44
#